data_421fa7c4f4f4775e4e11f8f856e1b57f
#
_entry.id   421fa7c4f4f4775e4e11f8f856e1b57f
#
_cell.length_a   1.000
_cell.length_b   1.000
_cell.length_c   1.000
_cell.angle_alpha   90.00
_cell.angle_beta   90.00
_cell.angle_gamma   90.00
#
_symmetry.space_group_name_H-M   'P 1'
#
loop_
_entity.id
_entity.type
_entity.pdbx_description
1 polymer ?
#
loop_
_entity_poly.entity_id
_entity_poly.type
_entity_poly.pdbx_seq_one_letter_code
_entity_poly.pdbx_strand_id
1 'polypeptide(L)'
;MADTFKLNGKSDKNRITRYSLNYDAYPRYLTDAPSPSKFAALLKRVDQGELSELCLLQSEMERKSDQFHGVVQTRRNAVTALEWCIEPDPKADEDDTFAKDVADYCGEQLTAIHSWPNVLRHLSDAIGPNLSVVELVWDRAEIQDFVIVPSTRFVSHPFLNTGVAIRTDSEPMGIPTELFPGKFIVYVPNCRGGFPFRTTLTHASVNAYLMIHFSRADWLAFSELYGTPIRKVTYDDAVVDADRTTLANFANEGGSDLAIVMPKGAELEFVQATGTGETYSKQCDYADSKLAILWLGQTLTTDVGGTGSYAAAKVHDNVRGDLLASDLQAEASCIRRQLLAQMVELKYPGRNAPVPVFKRITYVGRDVESERLTLDQLRFARESGLRIDEEVIYEKLDLPRPETAVVETEDDAVTVTFNELTLAIERAVVLQDLVLVNALRQQIGKMLGVPMPNLAELPKKEVVNLDAPKEPGLTKEKEKKELKE
;
A
#
# COMPACT_ATOMS: atom_id res chain seq x y z
N MET A 1 -30.34 -19.75 18.76
CA MET A 1 -29.90 -19.62 17.35
C MET A 1 -28.38 -19.60 17.37
N ALA A 2 -27.80 -20.81 17.40
CA ALA A 2 -26.35 -21.01 17.28
C ALA A 2 -26.18 -22.12 16.23
N ASP A 3 -26.45 -21.72 14.96
CA ASP A 3 -26.28 -22.60 13.83
C ASP A 3 -25.22 -22.04 12.88
N THR A 4 -24.12 -22.74 12.87
CA THR A 4 -23.39 -23.17 11.71
C THR A 4 -22.61 -22.14 10.93
N PHE A 5 -21.44 -21.79 11.41
CA PHE A 5 -20.28 -21.76 10.54
C PHE A 5 -19.59 -23.13 10.59
N LYS A 6 -20.12 -24.09 9.86
CA LYS A 6 -19.38 -25.31 9.50
C LYS A 6 -18.36 -24.93 8.43
N LEU A 7 -17.21 -24.44 8.84
CA LEU A 7 -16.00 -24.48 8.05
C LEU A 7 -15.74 -25.95 7.68
N ASN A 8 -15.53 -26.22 6.41
CA ASN A 8 -15.36 -27.55 5.80
C ASN A 8 -14.55 -28.51 6.70
N GLY A 9 -15.19 -29.56 7.19
CA GLY A 9 -14.69 -30.44 8.26
C GLY A 9 -13.50 -31.35 7.92
N LYS A 10 -12.73 -31.09 6.84
CA LYS A 10 -11.45 -31.75 6.55
C LYS A 10 -10.22 -30.93 6.99
N SER A 11 -10.32 -29.60 6.95
CA SER A 11 -9.23 -28.69 7.30
C SER A 11 -8.94 -28.64 8.81
N ASP A 12 -9.94 -28.91 9.65
CA ASP A 12 -9.86 -28.67 11.10
C ASP A 12 -8.98 -29.69 11.86
N LYS A 13 -8.78 -30.88 11.31
CA LYS A 13 -8.00 -31.95 11.98
C LYS A 13 -6.50 -31.67 12.01
N ASN A 14 -5.99 -30.92 11.07
CA ASN A 14 -4.57 -30.62 10.90
C ASN A 14 -4.16 -29.23 11.40
N ARG A 15 -5.07 -28.52 12.09
CA ARG A 15 -4.81 -27.17 12.61
C ARG A 15 -4.36 -27.21 14.06
N ILE A 16 -3.32 -26.42 14.36
CA ILE A 16 -2.88 -26.11 15.74
C ILE A 16 -3.75 -24.99 16.30
N THR A 17 -3.99 -23.95 15.52
CA THR A 17 -4.79 -22.79 15.91
C THR A 17 -6.27 -23.05 15.66
N ARG A 18 -6.90 -23.84 16.53
CA ARG A 18 -8.36 -24.02 16.52
C ARG A 18 -9.04 -22.76 17.04
N TYR A 19 -10.29 -22.54 16.61
CA TYR A 19 -11.08 -21.42 17.12
C TYR A 19 -11.15 -21.45 18.66
N SER A 20 -10.94 -20.29 19.28
CA SER A 20 -10.97 -20.09 20.71
C SER A 20 -11.86 -18.90 21.06
N LEU A 21 -12.84 -19.12 21.93
CA LEU A 21 -13.67 -18.03 22.47
C LEU A 21 -12.85 -17.03 23.30
N ASN A 22 -11.76 -17.48 23.92
CA ASN A 22 -10.94 -16.63 24.77
C ASN A 22 -10.05 -15.67 24.00
N TYR A 23 -9.57 -16.08 22.82
CA TYR A 23 -8.57 -15.33 22.04
C TYR A 23 -9.10 -14.79 20.71
N ASP A 24 -10.11 -15.42 20.10
CA ASP A 24 -10.65 -15.01 18.81
C ASP A 24 -11.90 -14.12 18.96
N ALA A 25 -12.34 -13.87 20.19
CA ALA A 25 -13.40 -12.91 20.44
C ALA A 25 -12.99 -11.52 19.97
N TYR A 26 -13.96 -10.75 19.47
CA TYR A 26 -13.71 -9.40 18.97
C TYR A 26 -12.99 -8.57 20.04
N PRO A 27 -11.78 -8.07 19.77
CA PRO A 27 -11.00 -7.37 20.78
C PRO A 27 -11.68 -6.05 21.15
N ARG A 28 -11.77 -5.79 22.45
CA ARG A 28 -12.16 -4.49 22.98
C ARG A 28 -11.06 -3.48 22.69
N TYR A 29 -11.39 -2.20 22.65
CA TYR A 29 -10.38 -1.16 22.60
C TYR A 29 -9.43 -1.27 23.80
N LEU A 30 -8.13 -1.16 23.53
CA LEU A 30 -7.10 -1.15 24.58
C LEU A 30 -7.20 0.11 25.44
N THR A 31 -7.67 1.20 24.84
CA THR A 31 -7.78 2.49 25.48
C THR A 31 -9.15 3.12 25.23
N ASP A 32 -10.04 3.03 26.22
CA ASP A 32 -11.33 3.74 26.16
C ASP A 32 -11.13 5.26 26.21
N ALA A 33 -10.11 5.72 26.95
CA ALA A 33 -9.65 7.10 27.00
C ALA A 33 -8.13 7.10 26.90
N PRO A 34 -7.56 7.45 25.74
CA PRO A 34 -6.12 7.49 25.54
C PRO A 34 -5.46 8.53 26.47
N SER A 35 -4.35 8.13 27.08
CA SER A 35 -3.51 9.03 27.87
C SER A 35 -2.05 8.60 27.72
N PRO A 36 -1.07 9.52 27.83
CA PRO A 36 0.34 9.18 27.71
C PRO A 36 0.78 8.08 28.68
N SER A 37 0.26 8.08 29.92
CA SER A 37 0.58 7.08 30.93
C SER A 37 0.05 5.68 30.58
N LYS A 38 -1.16 5.58 30.01
CA LYS A 38 -1.73 4.32 29.55
C LYS A 38 -0.92 3.73 28.39
N PHE A 39 -0.54 4.56 27.42
CA PHE A 39 0.31 4.12 26.30
C PHE A 39 1.69 3.71 26.76
N ALA A 40 2.33 4.45 27.67
CA ALA A 40 3.62 4.05 28.26
C ALA A 40 3.53 2.70 28.99
N ALA A 41 2.45 2.47 29.75
CA ALA A 41 2.22 1.19 30.41
C ALA A 41 1.98 0.05 29.43
N LEU A 42 1.24 0.31 28.33
CA LEU A 42 1.02 -0.65 27.25
C LEU A 42 2.33 -1.03 26.58
N LEU A 43 3.13 -0.06 26.14
CA LEU A 43 4.42 -0.30 25.50
C LEU A 43 5.38 -1.06 26.43
N LYS A 44 5.33 -0.79 27.74
CA LYS A 44 6.09 -1.57 28.72
C LYS A 44 5.67 -3.05 28.77
N ARG A 45 4.37 -3.36 28.65
CA ARG A 45 3.90 -4.75 28.56
C ARG A 45 4.32 -5.41 27.24
N VAL A 46 4.28 -4.68 26.14
CA VAL A 46 4.81 -5.16 24.86
C VAL A 46 6.29 -5.52 24.98
N ASP A 47 7.09 -4.68 25.64
CA ASP A 47 8.50 -4.97 25.91
C ASP A 47 8.70 -6.18 26.84
N GLN A 48 7.69 -6.53 27.61
CA GLN A 48 7.65 -7.73 28.46
C GLN A 48 7.14 -8.99 27.74
N GLY A 49 6.75 -8.86 26.46
CA GLY A 49 6.37 -9.99 25.62
C GLY A 49 4.89 -10.08 25.24
N GLU A 50 4.06 -9.11 25.62
CA GLU A 50 2.64 -9.05 25.21
C GLU A 50 2.50 -8.51 23.78
N LEU A 51 2.92 -9.30 22.78
CA LEU A 51 2.95 -8.88 21.38
C LEU A 51 1.56 -8.61 20.79
N SER A 52 0.53 -9.28 21.31
CA SER A 52 -0.85 -9.03 20.94
C SER A 52 -1.26 -7.57 21.14
N GLU A 53 -0.79 -6.94 22.23
CA GLU A 53 -1.12 -5.55 22.51
C GLU A 53 -0.53 -4.59 21.49
N LEU A 54 0.65 -4.88 20.93
CA LEU A 54 1.27 -4.07 19.87
C LEU A 54 0.44 -4.09 18.58
N CYS A 55 -0.01 -5.28 18.16
CA CYS A 55 -0.84 -5.43 16.96
C CYS A 55 -2.25 -4.80 17.15
N LEU A 56 -2.83 -4.97 18.35
CA LEU A 56 -4.11 -4.35 18.68
C LEU A 56 -4.01 -2.84 18.76
N LEU A 57 -2.91 -2.30 19.30
CA LEU A 57 -2.63 -0.87 19.30
C LEU A 57 -2.56 -0.30 17.87
N GLN A 58 -1.82 -0.96 16.98
CA GLN A 58 -1.78 -0.60 15.56
C GLN A 58 -3.20 -0.52 14.97
N SER A 59 -3.98 -1.57 15.15
CA SER A 59 -5.36 -1.66 14.65
C SER A 59 -6.28 -0.58 15.26
N GLU A 60 -6.09 -0.23 16.52
CA GLU A 60 -6.85 0.82 17.19
C GLU A 60 -6.50 2.21 16.67
N MET A 61 -5.21 2.49 16.48
CA MET A 61 -4.73 3.75 15.92
C MET A 61 -5.22 3.95 14.48
N GLU A 62 -5.18 2.90 13.65
CA GLU A 62 -5.71 2.93 12.28
C GLU A 62 -7.22 3.23 12.23
N ARG A 63 -8.00 2.72 13.16
CA ARG A 63 -9.45 2.96 13.22
C ARG A 63 -9.84 4.34 13.74
N LYS A 64 -8.98 4.96 14.54
CA LYS A 64 -9.26 6.23 15.22
C LYS A 64 -8.60 7.45 14.56
N SER A 65 -7.65 7.27 13.67
CA SER A 65 -6.92 8.35 13.00
C SER A 65 -6.97 8.17 11.49
N ASP A 66 -7.60 9.10 10.81
CA ASP A 66 -7.71 9.21 9.36
C ASP A 66 -6.32 9.29 8.70
N GLN A 67 -5.46 10.19 9.18
CA GLN A 67 -4.11 10.34 8.66
C GLN A 67 -3.26 9.09 8.87
N PHE A 68 -3.31 8.50 10.06
CA PHE A 68 -2.57 7.28 10.34
C PHE A 68 -3.03 6.13 9.45
N HIS A 69 -4.35 5.98 9.28
CA HIS A 69 -4.93 5.03 8.34
C HIS A 69 -4.41 5.24 6.92
N GLY A 70 -4.42 6.49 6.44
CA GLY A 70 -4.00 6.85 5.09
C GLY A 70 -2.55 6.47 4.80
N VAL A 71 -1.60 6.82 5.67
CA VAL A 71 -0.17 6.52 5.46
C VAL A 71 0.13 5.02 5.56
N VAL A 72 -0.52 4.31 6.49
CA VAL A 72 -0.38 2.86 6.65
C VAL A 72 -0.90 2.13 5.41
N GLN A 73 -2.11 2.46 4.95
CA GLN A 73 -2.71 1.85 3.76
C GLN A 73 -1.92 2.16 2.50
N THR A 74 -1.41 3.38 2.35
CA THR A 74 -0.57 3.75 1.20
C THR A 74 0.67 2.86 1.12
N ARG A 75 1.36 2.61 2.24
CA ARG A 75 2.54 1.74 2.25
C ARG A 75 2.21 0.27 2.02
N ARG A 76 1.16 -0.26 2.65
CA ARG A 76 0.70 -1.64 2.44
C ARG A 76 0.25 -1.88 1.00
N ASN A 77 -0.53 -0.96 0.44
CA ASN A 77 -1.01 -1.07 -0.94
C ASN A 77 0.13 -1.01 -1.95
N ALA A 78 1.21 -0.28 -1.68
CA ALA A 78 2.38 -0.27 -2.56
C ALA A 78 2.99 -1.68 -2.73
N VAL A 79 2.93 -2.53 -1.70
CA VAL A 79 3.38 -3.94 -1.77
C VAL A 79 2.31 -4.83 -2.39
N THR A 80 1.06 -4.74 -1.89
CA THR A 80 0.00 -5.70 -2.22
C THR A 80 -0.62 -5.49 -3.60
N ALA A 81 -0.48 -4.30 -4.19
CA ALA A 81 -0.94 -4.01 -5.54
C ALA A 81 -0.07 -4.65 -6.64
N LEU A 82 1.14 -5.07 -6.30
CA LEU A 82 2.04 -5.69 -7.26
C LEU A 82 1.67 -7.16 -7.48
N GLU A 83 1.67 -7.58 -8.73
CA GLU A 83 1.56 -8.98 -9.09
C GLU A 83 2.77 -9.77 -8.57
N TRP A 84 2.62 -11.06 -8.44
CA TRP A 84 3.69 -11.93 -7.95
C TRP A 84 3.98 -13.06 -8.93
N CYS A 85 5.21 -13.55 -8.88
CA CYS A 85 5.63 -14.73 -9.62
C CYS A 85 6.61 -15.56 -8.78
N ILE A 86 6.80 -16.81 -9.20
CA ILE A 86 7.83 -17.70 -8.66
C ILE A 86 8.86 -17.92 -9.77
N GLU A 87 10.10 -17.58 -9.48
CA GLU A 87 11.22 -17.80 -10.41
C GLU A 87 12.13 -18.92 -9.92
N PRO A 88 12.82 -19.63 -10.84
CA PRO A 88 13.82 -20.62 -10.47
C PRO A 88 14.88 -20.07 -9.52
N ASP A 89 15.60 -20.95 -8.82
CA ASP A 89 16.71 -20.51 -7.96
C ASP A 89 17.77 -19.81 -8.83
N PRO A 90 18.14 -18.55 -8.51
CA PRO A 90 19.15 -17.81 -9.28
C PRO A 90 20.56 -18.44 -9.24
N LYS A 91 20.74 -19.48 -8.44
CA LYS A 91 22.00 -20.27 -8.41
C LYS A 91 21.94 -21.49 -9.34
N ALA A 92 20.78 -21.84 -9.87
CA ALA A 92 20.65 -22.89 -10.87
C ALA A 92 21.13 -22.35 -12.23
N ASP A 93 21.62 -23.26 -13.08
CA ASP A 93 21.96 -22.90 -14.45
C ASP A 93 20.69 -22.47 -15.22
N GLU A 94 20.80 -21.54 -16.17
CA GLU A 94 19.66 -21.03 -16.94
C GLU A 94 18.90 -22.13 -17.70
N ASP A 95 19.61 -23.21 -18.08
CA ASP A 95 19.04 -24.37 -18.78
C ASP A 95 18.56 -25.48 -17.83
N ASP A 96 18.63 -25.28 -16.50
CA ASP A 96 18.19 -26.28 -15.53
C ASP A 96 16.67 -26.47 -15.60
N THR A 97 16.22 -27.44 -16.36
CA THR A 97 14.80 -27.78 -16.49
C THR A 97 14.19 -28.21 -15.18
N PHE A 98 14.96 -28.87 -14.28
CA PHE A 98 14.44 -29.27 -12.99
C PHE A 98 14.19 -28.07 -12.06
N ALA A 99 15.03 -27.04 -12.10
CA ALA A 99 14.81 -25.81 -11.35
C ALA A 99 13.53 -25.08 -11.83
N LYS A 100 13.28 -25.09 -13.15
CA LYS A 100 12.04 -24.55 -13.75
C LYS A 100 10.82 -25.35 -13.31
N ASP A 101 10.87 -26.68 -13.41
CA ASP A 101 9.77 -27.56 -12.96
C ASP A 101 9.42 -27.37 -11.48
N VAL A 102 10.43 -27.13 -10.62
CA VAL A 102 10.23 -26.87 -9.20
C VAL A 102 9.55 -25.51 -8.99
N ALA A 103 9.95 -24.49 -9.74
CA ALA A 103 9.35 -23.15 -9.65
C ALA A 103 7.89 -23.19 -10.12
N ASP A 104 7.62 -23.83 -11.25
CA ASP A 104 6.28 -23.99 -11.84
C ASP A 104 5.36 -24.75 -10.87
N TYR A 105 5.83 -25.87 -10.30
CA TYR A 105 5.07 -26.60 -9.27
C TYR A 105 4.68 -25.69 -8.10
N CYS A 106 5.60 -24.91 -7.56
CA CYS A 106 5.30 -24.01 -6.44
C CYS A 106 4.31 -22.92 -6.86
N GLY A 107 4.47 -22.33 -8.05
CA GLY A 107 3.58 -21.30 -8.59
C GLY A 107 2.16 -21.82 -8.81
N GLU A 108 2.00 -22.99 -9.43
CA GLU A 108 0.70 -23.64 -9.65
C GLU A 108 -0.02 -23.95 -8.34
N GLN A 109 0.70 -24.53 -7.36
CA GLN A 109 0.13 -24.84 -6.05
C GLN A 109 -0.40 -23.59 -5.35
N LEU A 110 0.38 -22.49 -5.31
CA LEU A 110 -0.04 -21.26 -4.67
C LEU A 110 -1.20 -20.58 -5.40
N THR A 111 -1.20 -20.61 -6.73
CA THR A 111 -2.28 -20.07 -7.56
C THR A 111 -3.59 -20.82 -7.36
N ALA A 112 -3.53 -22.13 -7.16
CA ALA A 112 -4.71 -22.96 -6.91
C ALA A 112 -5.40 -22.69 -5.56
N ILE A 113 -4.70 -22.09 -4.60
CA ILE A 113 -5.24 -21.83 -3.25
C ILE A 113 -5.93 -20.48 -3.21
N HIS A 114 -7.24 -20.48 -3.09
CA HIS A 114 -8.06 -19.25 -3.08
C HIS A 114 -7.71 -18.26 -1.96
N SER A 115 -7.24 -18.74 -0.81
CA SER A 115 -6.86 -17.91 0.33
C SER A 115 -5.52 -17.17 0.15
N TRP A 116 -4.69 -17.55 -0.81
CA TRP A 116 -3.34 -17.01 -1.00
C TRP A 116 -3.26 -15.48 -1.15
N PRO A 117 -4.10 -14.80 -1.94
CA PRO A 117 -4.07 -13.34 -2.01
C PRO A 117 -4.38 -12.66 -0.65
N ASN A 118 -5.22 -13.28 0.18
CA ASN A 118 -5.51 -12.77 1.52
C ASN A 118 -4.32 -12.97 2.47
N VAL A 119 -3.57 -14.06 2.29
CA VAL A 119 -2.31 -14.29 3.02
C VAL A 119 -1.30 -13.20 2.72
N LEU A 120 -1.06 -12.89 1.45
CA LEU A 120 -0.14 -11.84 1.03
C LEU A 120 -0.54 -10.47 1.61
N ARG A 121 -1.84 -10.16 1.63
CA ARG A 121 -2.34 -8.95 2.28
C ARG A 121 -2.09 -8.96 3.79
N HIS A 122 -2.34 -10.11 4.45
CA HIS A 122 -2.10 -10.26 5.90
C HIS A 122 -0.60 -10.16 6.26
N LEU A 123 0.29 -10.67 5.41
CA LEU A 123 1.73 -10.48 5.62
C LEU A 123 2.10 -8.99 5.64
N SER A 124 1.49 -8.17 4.78
CA SER A 124 1.72 -6.72 4.78
C SER A 124 1.28 -6.01 6.08
N ASP A 125 0.39 -6.62 6.87
CA ASP A 125 -0.02 -6.08 8.19
C ASP A 125 1.16 -6.03 9.18
N ALA A 126 2.22 -6.82 8.94
CA ALA A 126 3.45 -6.75 9.72
C ALA A 126 4.21 -5.42 9.54
N ILE A 127 3.92 -4.64 8.50
CA ILE A 127 4.52 -3.31 8.30
C ILE A 127 3.97 -2.34 9.34
N GLY A 128 4.47 -2.33 10.49
CA GLY A 128 4.01 -1.50 11.60
C GLY A 128 4.37 -2.17 12.90
N PRO A 129 3.62 -3.17 13.33
CA PRO A 129 3.89 -3.92 14.56
C PRO A 129 5.06 -4.90 14.40
N ASN A 130 5.58 -5.07 13.18
CA ASN A 130 6.69 -5.95 12.84
C ASN A 130 6.37 -7.44 13.04
N LEU A 131 5.13 -7.83 12.97
CA LEU A 131 4.69 -9.22 13.17
C LEU A 131 3.40 -9.54 12.44
N SER A 132 3.40 -10.61 11.65
CA SER A 132 2.21 -11.34 11.24
C SER A 132 2.49 -12.84 11.21
N VAL A 133 1.46 -13.65 11.40
CA VAL A 133 1.60 -15.11 11.46
C VAL A 133 0.48 -15.78 10.67
N VAL A 134 0.88 -16.76 9.88
CA VAL A 134 -0.04 -17.62 9.10
C VAL A 134 0.25 -19.08 9.42
N GLU A 135 -0.76 -19.87 9.67
CA GLU A 135 -0.64 -21.32 9.86
C GLU A 135 -0.81 -22.02 8.51
N LEU A 136 0.10 -22.92 8.17
CA LEU A 136 0.09 -23.76 6.98
C LEU A 136 -0.70 -25.06 7.25
N VAL A 137 -1.70 -25.32 6.43
CA VAL A 137 -2.50 -26.54 6.51
C VAL A 137 -2.05 -27.49 5.42
N TRP A 138 -1.37 -28.57 5.83
CA TRP A 138 -0.84 -29.57 4.95
C TRP A 138 -1.76 -30.81 4.86
N ASP A 139 -1.90 -31.37 3.68
CA ASP A 139 -2.39 -32.74 3.48
C ASP A 139 -1.30 -33.53 2.76
N ARG A 140 -0.67 -34.47 3.48
CA ARG A 140 0.52 -35.21 3.03
C ARG A 140 1.68 -34.26 2.72
N ALA A 141 2.02 -34.09 1.43
CA ALA A 141 3.13 -33.25 0.95
C ALA A 141 2.65 -31.97 0.25
N GLU A 142 1.36 -31.67 0.24
CA GLU A 142 0.78 -30.55 -0.48
C GLU A 142 0.08 -29.58 0.47
N ILE A 143 0.19 -28.28 0.19
CA ILE A 143 -0.54 -27.27 0.93
C ILE A 143 -1.99 -27.29 0.48
N GLN A 144 -2.91 -27.41 1.45
CA GLN A 144 -4.34 -27.39 1.19
C GLN A 144 -4.95 -26.01 1.45
N ASP A 145 -4.46 -25.29 2.44
CA ASP A 145 -5.02 -23.99 2.82
C ASP A 145 -4.05 -23.23 3.73
N PHE A 146 -4.34 -21.95 3.91
CA PHE A 146 -3.68 -21.05 4.84
C PHE A 146 -4.69 -20.52 5.86
N VAL A 147 -4.28 -20.45 7.11
CA VAL A 147 -5.10 -19.89 8.18
C VAL A 147 -4.40 -18.70 8.80
N ILE A 148 -5.02 -17.53 8.68
CA ILE A 148 -4.55 -16.32 9.35
C ILE A 148 -4.69 -16.50 10.85
N VAL A 149 -3.59 -16.36 11.59
CA VAL A 149 -3.60 -16.42 13.04
C VAL A 149 -3.97 -15.05 13.61
N PRO A 150 -5.05 -14.94 14.41
CA PRO A 150 -5.44 -13.67 15.00
C PRO A 150 -4.33 -13.07 15.87
N SER A 151 -4.09 -11.78 15.74
CA SER A 151 -3.04 -11.06 16.48
C SER A 151 -3.23 -11.08 18.00
N THR A 152 -4.46 -11.33 18.47
CA THR A 152 -4.80 -11.52 19.90
C THR A 152 -4.09 -12.70 20.54
N ARG A 153 -3.58 -13.62 19.73
CA ARG A 153 -2.86 -14.83 20.21
C ARG A 153 -1.35 -14.65 20.33
N PHE A 154 -0.79 -13.53 19.87
CA PHE A 154 0.65 -13.37 19.82
C PHE A 154 1.24 -13.04 21.18
N VAL A 155 2.29 -13.77 21.52
CA VAL A 155 3.09 -13.55 22.74
C VAL A 155 4.56 -13.85 22.42
N SER A 156 5.49 -13.17 23.10
CA SER A 156 6.90 -13.52 23.01
C SER A 156 7.16 -14.80 23.80
N HIS A 157 8.02 -15.66 23.25
CA HIS A 157 8.42 -16.85 23.97
C HIS A 157 9.22 -16.47 25.22
N PRO A 158 8.90 -17.00 26.42
CA PRO A 158 9.50 -16.56 27.67
C PRO A 158 11.02 -16.81 27.77
N PHE A 159 11.54 -17.78 27.00
CA PHE A 159 12.97 -18.13 26.99
C PHE A 159 13.73 -17.64 25.75
N LEU A 160 13.00 -17.21 24.72
CA LEU A 160 13.56 -16.71 23.45
C LEU A 160 13.05 -15.28 23.24
N ASN A 161 13.83 -14.29 23.58
CA ASN A 161 13.46 -12.86 23.47
C ASN A 161 13.04 -12.42 22.05
N THR A 162 13.32 -13.23 21.05
CA THR A 162 13.01 -12.99 19.63
C THR A 162 11.97 -13.97 19.08
N GLY A 163 11.64 -15.02 19.83
CA GLY A 163 10.70 -16.06 19.43
C GLY A 163 9.24 -15.59 19.55
N VAL A 164 8.40 -16.08 18.65
CA VAL A 164 6.97 -15.87 18.68
C VAL A 164 6.27 -17.14 19.14
N ALA A 165 5.38 -17.00 20.11
CA ALA A 165 4.51 -18.06 20.55
C ALA A 165 3.03 -17.70 20.33
N ILE A 166 2.21 -18.71 20.11
CA ILE A 166 0.79 -18.57 19.82
C ILE A 166 -0.02 -19.16 20.96
N ARG A 167 -0.85 -18.34 21.59
CA ARG A 167 -1.78 -18.76 22.64
C ARG A 167 -2.87 -19.66 22.09
N THR A 168 -3.13 -20.73 22.82
CA THR A 168 -4.27 -21.63 22.60
C THR A 168 -5.01 -21.83 23.91
N ASP A 169 -6.22 -22.41 23.87
CA ASP A 169 -6.97 -22.69 25.10
C ASP A 169 -6.25 -23.68 26.02
N SER A 170 -5.45 -24.60 25.45
CA SER A 170 -4.65 -25.56 26.22
C SER A 170 -3.35 -24.99 26.75
N GLU A 171 -2.78 -23.99 26.05
CA GLU A 171 -1.47 -23.37 26.34
C GLU A 171 -1.56 -21.84 26.38
N PRO A 172 -2.04 -21.27 27.50
CA PRO A 172 -2.19 -19.81 27.63
C PRO A 172 -0.85 -19.03 27.59
N MET A 173 0.26 -19.71 27.94
CA MET A 173 1.61 -19.13 27.84
C MET A 173 2.13 -19.07 26.41
N GLY A 174 1.45 -19.74 25.48
CA GLY A 174 1.78 -19.80 24.07
C GLY A 174 2.65 -21.00 23.68
N ILE A 175 2.37 -21.51 22.50
CA ILE A 175 3.15 -22.59 21.87
C ILE A 175 4.20 -21.91 20.97
N PRO A 176 5.52 -22.16 21.19
CA PRO A 176 6.56 -21.60 20.34
C PRO A 176 6.43 -22.07 18.90
N THR A 177 6.46 -21.14 17.95
CA THR A 177 6.32 -21.47 16.51
C THR A 177 7.49 -22.29 15.98
N GLU A 178 8.68 -22.11 16.55
CA GLU A 178 9.90 -22.83 16.19
C GLU A 178 9.84 -24.33 16.46
N LEU A 179 8.97 -24.78 17.39
CA LEU A 179 8.77 -26.21 17.66
C LEU A 179 8.03 -26.94 16.54
N PHE A 180 7.46 -26.22 15.61
CA PHE A 180 6.69 -26.76 14.48
C PHE A 180 7.24 -26.26 13.15
N PRO A 181 8.44 -26.69 12.73
CA PRO A 181 9.03 -26.27 11.47
C PRO A 181 8.09 -26.62 10.31
N GLY A 182 7.93 -25.69 9.38
CA GLY A 182 7.03 -25.83 8.24
C GLY A 182 5.53 -25.77 8.57
N LYS A 183 5.14 -25.39 9.78
CA LYS A 183 3.73 -25.25 10.17
C LYS A 183 3.26 -23.80 10.17
N PHE A 184 4.17 -22.86 10.36
CA PHE A 184 3.85 -21.45 10.44
C PHE A 184 4.74 -20.63 9.52
N ILE A 185 4.17 -19.61 8.89
CA ILE A 185 4.91 -18.46 8.37
C ILE A 185 4.87 -17.40 9.46
N VAL A 186 6.02 -17.08 10.04
CA VAL A 186 6.19 -15.99 11.00
C VAL A 186 6.95 -14.89 10.30
N TYR A 187 6.24 -13.83 9.92
CA TYR A 187 6.83 -12.71 9.21
C TYR A 187 7.20 -11.58 10.15
N VAL A 188 8.50 -11.34 10.24
CA VAL A 188 9.13 -10.29 11.03
C VAL A 188 10.04 -9.50 10.09
N PRO A 189 9.54 -8.45 9.42
CA PRO A 189 10.28 -7.75 8.36
C PRO A 189 11.57 -7.08 8.85
N ASN A 190 11.59 -6.52 10.05
CA ASN A 190 12.72 -5.78 10.58
C ASN A 190 13.18 -6.33 11.93
N CYS A 191 14.46 -6.73 12.00
CA CYS A 191 15.08 -7.13 13.27
C CYS A 191 16.32 -6.28 13.51
N ARG A 192 16.17 -5.18 14.26
CA ARG A 192 17.29 -4.33 14.67
C ARG A 192 17.74 -4.68 16.08
N GLY A 193 19.05 -4.86 16.24
CA GLY A 193 19.64 -5.11 17.56
C GLY A 193 19.18 -6.38 18.27
N GLY A 194 18.63 -7.37 17.54
CA GLY A 194 18.14 -8.61 18.12
C GLY A 194 16.78 -8.52 18.86
N PHE A 195 16.13 -7.36 18.85
CA PHE A 195 14.84 -7.13 19.51
C PHE A 195 13.81 -6.58 18.51
N PRO A 196 13.21 -7.42 17.65
CA PRO A 196 12.37 -6.99 16.54
C PRO A 196 11.12 -6.23 16.98
N PHE A 197 10.61 -6.46 18.18
CA PHE A 197 9.35 -5.91 18.66
C PHE A 197 9.51 -4.60 19.44
N ARG A 198 10.74 -4.15 19.75
CA ARG A 198 11.01 -2.90 20.46
C ARG A 198 11.21 -1.69 19.57
N THR A 199 11.54 -1.89 18.30
CA THR A 199 11.84 -0.82 17.35
C THR A 199 10.88 -0.81 16.17
N THR A 200 9.59 -0.87 16.46
CA THR A 200 8.54 -0.94 15.43
C THR A 200 8.07 0.45 15.01
N LEU A 201 7.52 0.55 13.80
CA LEU A 201 6.88 1.78 13.33
C LEU A 201 5.69 2.17 14.22
N THR A 202 4.97 1.16 14.75
CA THR A 202 3.87 1.40 15.70
C THR A 202 4.33 2.13 16.95
N HIS A 203 5.44 1.70 17.58
CA HIS A 203 6.02 2.41 18.73
C HIS A 203 6.34 3.87 18.41
N ALA A 204 7.04 4.09 17.28
CA ALA A 204 7.44 5.43 16.87
C ALA A 204 6.26 6.34 16.54
N SER A 205 5.12 5.77 16.11
CA SER A 205 3.91 6.51 15.74
C SER A 205 3.11 7.00 16.95
N VAL A 206 3.27 6.38 18.12
CA VAL A 206 2.44 6.66 19.30
C VAL A 206 2.46 8.13 19.69
N ASN A 207 3.63 8.78 19.70
CA ASN A 207 3.73 10.19 20.11
C ASN A 207 3.00 11.12 19.14
N ALA A 208 3.14 10.91 17.83
CA ALA A 208 2.43 11.71 16.84
C ALA A 208 0.91 11.46 16.90
N TYR A 209 0.50 10.21 17.07
CA TYR A 209 -0.90 9.86 17.25
C TYR A 209 -1.52 10.55 18.48
N LEU A 210 -0.87 10.52 19.63
CA LEU A 210 -1.34 11.19 20.84
C LEU A 210 -1.42 12.71 20.65
N MET A 211 -0.43 13.30 19.98
CA MET A 211 -0.42 14.73 19.70
C MET A 211 -1.63 15.14 18.85
N ILE A 212 -1.93 14.40 17.79
CA ILE A 212 -3.12 14.64 16.95
C ILE A 212 -4.40 14.49 17.78
N HIS A 213 -4.48 13.40 18.55
CA HIS A 213 -5.67 13.10 19.34
C HIS A 213 -6.00 14.21 20.34
N PHE A 214 -5.02 14.67 21.11
CA PHE A 214 -5.23 15.75 22.09
C PHE A 214 -5.44 17.10 21.41
N SER A 215 -4.64 17.44 20.40
CA SER A 215 -4.81 18.71 19.69
C SER A 215 -6.18 18.82 19.02
N ARG A 216 -6.72 17.76 18.45
CA ARG A 216 -8.09 17.76 17.88
C ARG A 216 -9.16 17.87 18.96
N ALA A 217 -8.99 17.19 20.10
CA ALA A 217 -9.93 17.30 21.23
C ALA A 217 -9.96 18.72 21.79
N ASP A 218 -8.79 19.31 22.02
CA ASP A 218 -8.67 20.68 22.52
C ASP A 218 -9.19 21.69 21.50
N TRP A 219 -8.98 21.47 20.20
CA TRP A 219 -9.51 22.30 19.12
C TRP A 219 -11.04 22.29 19.07
N LEU A 220 -11.65 21.12 19.23
CA LEU A 220 -13.09 21.00 19.33
C LEU A 220 -13.62 21.73 20.55
N ALA A 221 -13.03 21.51 21.73
CA ALA A 221 -13.41 22.23 22.97
C ALA A 221 -13.23 23.76 22.82
N PHE A 222 -12.13 24.20 22.17
CA PHE A 222 -11.93 25.62 21.87
C PHE A 222 -13.02 26.15 20.94
N SER A 223 -13.38 25.41 19.91
CA SER A 223 -14.42 25.79 18.94
C SER A 223 -15.80 25.88 19.60
N GLU A 224 -16.12 24.99 20.54
CA GLU A 224 -17.34 25.05 21.34
C GLU A 224 -17.39 26.27 22.23
N LEU A 225 -16.30 26.58 22.94
CA LEU A 225 -16.22 27.69 23.86
C LEU A 225 -16.18 29.04 23.15
N TYR A 226 -15.46 29.18 22.06
CA TYR A 226 -15.20 30.48 21.41
C TYR A 226 -15.94 30.64 20.08
N GLY A 227 -16.43 29.56 19.48
CA GLY A 227 -17.26 29.59 18.27
C GLY A 227 -18.70 30.03 18.53
N THR A 228 -19.15 29.95 19.76
CA THR A 228 -20.50 30.33 20.16
C THR A 228 -20.48 31.70 20.82
N PRO A 229 -21.16 32.69 20.27
CA PRO A 229 -21.19 34.02 20.89
C PRO A 229 -21.88 33.97 22.24
N ILE A 230 -21.17 34.41 23.28
CA ILE A 230 -21.75 34.54 24.63
C ILE A 230 -22.73 35.68 24.62
N ARG A 231 -23.96 35.42 25.01
CA ARG A 231 -24.99 36.43 25.14
C ARG A 231 -24.97 37.01 26.56
N LYS A 232 -24.60 38.28 26.69
CA LYS A 232 -24.62 38.97 27.95
C LYS A 232 -25.88 39.84 28.00
N VAL A 233 -26.79 39.56 28.95
CA VAL A 233 -27.93 40.41 29.25
C VAL A 233 -27.66 41.10 30.56
N THR A 234 -27.59 42.43 30.54
CA THR A 234 -27.41 43.25 31.74
C THR A 234 -28.75 43.87 32.14
N TYR A 235 -29.15 43.75 33.41
CA TYR A 235 -30.39 44.32 33.92
C TYR A 235 -30.11 45.26 35.07
N ASP A 236 -31.05 46.20 35.33
CA ASP A 236 -30.97 47.13 36.46
C ASP A 236 -31.50 46.44 37.73
N ASP A 237 -30.97 46.82 38.90
CA ASP A 237 -31.37 46.25 40.18
C ASP A 237 -32.86 46.50 40.57
N ALA A 238 -33.53 47.45 39.88
CA ALA A 238 -34.95 47.68 40.00
C ALA A 238 -35.87 46.65 39.32
N VAL A 239 -35.31 45.70 38.57
CA VAL A 239 -36.09 44.69 37.83
C VAL A 239 -36.56 43.60 38.80
N VAL A 240 -37.85 43.28 38.73
CA VAL A 240 -38.51 42.25 39.54
C VAL A 240 -38.02 40.85 39.18
N ASP A 241 -37.99 39.93 40.16
CA ASP A 241 -37.49 38.57 39.96
C ASP A 241 -38.20 37.78 38.84
N ALA A 242 -39.47 38.05 38.59
CA ALA A 242 -40.22 37.45 37.48
C ALA A 242 -39.68 37.90 36.11
N ASP A 243 -39.25 39.15 35.99
CA ASP A 243 -38.69 39.67 34.72
C ASP A 243 -37.26 39.20 34.53
N ARG A 244 -36.49 38.95 35.59
CA ARG A 244 -35.17 38.32 35.54
C ARG A 244 -35.25 36.90 34.95
N THR A 245 -36.27 36.12 35.38
CA THR A 245 -36.50 34.77 34.87
C THR A 245 -36.89 34.80 33.38
N THR A 246 -37.70 35.78 32.99
CA THR A 246 -38.10 35.99 31.59
C THR A 246 -36.91 36.38 30.71
N LEU A 247 -36.02 37.25 31.20
CA LEU A 247 -34.80 37.65 30.52
C LEU A 247 -33.82 36.46 30.37
N ALA A 248 -33.72 35.63 31.42
CA ALA A 248 -32.88 34.42 31.38
C ALA A 248 -33.43 33.40 30.34
N ASN A 249 -34.75 33.20 30.32
CA ASN A 249 -35.39 32.32 29.35
C ASN A 249 -35.23 32.84 27.91
N PHE A 250 -35.42 34.15 27.71
CA PHE A 250 -35.20 34.77 26.39
C PHE A 250 -33.74 34.64 25.91
N ALA A 251 -32.79 34.80 26.82
CA ALA A 251 -31.38 34.62 26.53
C ALA A 251 -31.06 33.15 26.13
N ASN A 252 -31.75 32.18 26.78
CA ASN A 252 -31.56 30.73 26.50
C ASN A 252 -32.34 30.25 25.29
N GLU A 253 -33.53 30.79 24.96
CA GLU A 253 -34.37 30.37 23.85
C GLU A 253 -33.79 30.71 22.47
N GLY A 254 -32.85 31.62 22.40
CA GLY A 254 -32.26 32.07 21.14
C GLY A 254 -31.19 31.17 20.51
N GLY A 255 -30.99 29.91 20.95
CA GLY A 255 -30.02 28.91 20.38
C GLY A 255 -28.63 29.00 21.01
N SER A 256 -27.98 27.84 21.13
CA SER A 256 -26.68 27.48 21.74
C SER A 256 -26.14 28.35 22.90
N ASP A 257 -26.34 27.91 23.98
CA ASP A 257 -25.65 27.27 25.09
C ASP A 257 -25.08 28.16 26.20
N LEU A 258 -24.70 29.40 26.06
CA LEU A 258 -24.26 30.21 27.18
C LEU A 258 -24.96 31.57 27.20
N ALA A 259 -25.99 31.69 28.02
CA ALA A 259 -26.60 32.98 28.36
C ALA A 259 -26.27 33.33 29.81
N ILE A 260 -25.71 34.48 30.00
CA ILE A 260 -25.40 35.01 31.32
C ILE A 260 -26.27 36.25 31.59
N VAL A 261 -27.07 36.16 32.66
CA VAL A 261 -27.91 37.25 33.12
C VAL A 261 -27.35 37.78 34.43
N MET A 262 -26.99 39.07 34.46
CA MET A 262 -26.35 39.65 35.64
C MET A 262 -26.90 41.06 35.92
N PRO A 263 -26.88 41.54 37.20
CA PRO A 263 -27.28 42.89 37.56
C PRO A 263 -26.30 43.93 37.01
N LYS A 264 -26.81 45.16 36.82
CA LYS A 264 -26.03 46.30 36.37
C LYS A 264 -25.03 46.69 37.48
N GLY A 265 -23.77 46.46 37.24
CA GLY A 265 -22.69 46.65 38.21
C GLY A 265 -21.93 45.38 38.56
N ALA A 266 -22.42 44.21 38.12
CA ALA A 266 -21.62 42.99 38.07
C ALA A 266 -20.85 42.96 36.75
N GLU A 267 -19.53 42.87 36.83
CA GLU A 267 -18.68 42.67 35.66
C GLU A 267 -18.27 41.21 35.60
N LEU A 268 -18.47 40.61 34.43
CA LEU A 268 -17.89 39.31 34.09
C LEU A 268 -16.82 39.57 33.06
N GLU A 269 -15.58 39.45 33.46
CA GLU A 269 -14.46 39.56 32.57
C GLU A 269 -14.12 38.15 32.06
N PHE A 270 -14.31 37.92 30.76
CA PHE A 270 -13.76 36.78 30.13
C PHE A 270 -12.31 37.10 29.72
N VAL A 271 -11.36 36.53 30.43
CA VAL A 271 -9.97 36.52 29.99
C VAL A 271 -9.92 35.64 28.75
N GLN A 272 -10.13 36.28 27.62
CA GLN A 272 -9.92 35.62 26.35
C GLN A 272 -8.44 35.23 26.28
N ALA A 273 -8.15 33.93 26.27
CA ALA A 273 -6.87 33.49 25.77
C ALA A 273 -6.76 33.99 24.31
N THR A 274 -5.80 34.88 24.07
CA THR A 274 -5.51 35.45 22.74
C THR A 274 -4.97 34.42 21.75
N GLY A 275 -5.45 33.19 21.83
CA GLY A 275 -5.09 32.08 20.93
C GLY A 275 -6.08 32.00 19.77
N THR A 276 -5.61 32.09 18.56
CA THR A 276 -6.35 31.64 17.39
C THR A 276 -6.28 30.11 17.35
N GLY A 277 -7.34 29.42 16.91
CA GLY A 277 -7.33 27.95 16.73
C GLY A 277 -6.19 27.41 15.84
N GLU A 278 -5.43 28.31 15.21
CA GLU A 278 -4.25 28.07 14.38
C GLU A 278 -3.13 27.29 15.10
N THR A 279 -3.00 27.44 16.42
CA THR A 279 -1.98 26.68 17.18
C THR A 279 -2.29 25.18 17.14
N TYR A 280 -3.56 24.79 17.28
CA TYR A 280 -3.99 23.40 17.22
C TYR A 280 -3.84 22.81 15.82
N SER A 281 -4.20 23.59 14.79
CA SER A 281 -3.98 23.19 13.39
C SER A 281 -2.49 22.93 13.14
N LYS A 282 -1.61 23.85 13.50
CA LYS A 282 -0.15 23.68 13.31
C LYS A 282 0.42 22.46 14.06
N GLN A 283 -0.14 22.12 15.22
CA GLN A 283 0.25 20.92 15.95
C GLN A 283 -0.19 19.64 15.22
N CYS A 284 -1.41 19.63 14.67
CA CYS A 284 -1.90 18.53 13.85
C CYS A 284 -1.05 18.39 12.60
N ASP A 285 -0.82 19.48 11.84
CA ASP A 285 -0.03 19.49 10.61
C ASP A 285 1.40 18.97 10.86
N TYR A 286 2.01 19.40 11.98
CA TYR A 286 3.33 18.91 12.39
C TYR A 286 3.33 17.40 12.64
N ALA A 287 2.35 16.91 13.40
CA ALA A 287 2.28 15.47 13.73
C ALA A 287 1.93 14.62 12.49
N ASP A 288 1.05 15.10 11.62
CA ASP A 288 0.71 14.48 10.34
C ASP A 288 1.94 14.38 9.44
N SER A 289 2.72 15.46 9.34
CA SER A 289 4.00 15.45 8.60
C SER A 289 5.00 14.43 9.19
N LYS A 290 5.06 14.28 10.51
CA LYS A 290 5.93 13.29 11.15
C LYS A 290 5.48 11.85 10.87
N LEU A 291 4.18 11.58 10.86
CA LEU A 291 3.64 10.28 10.46
C LEU A 291 3.95 9.98 8.99
N ALA A 292 3.78 10.96 8.09
CA ALA A 292 4.11 10.77 6.68
C ALA A 292 5.61 10.46 6.48
N ILE A 293 6.51 11.21 7.12
CA ILE A 293 7.95 10.94 7.07
C ILE A 293 8.28 9.55 7.62
N LEU A 294 7.67 9.17 8.73
CA LEU A 294 7.94 7.88 9.38
C LEU A 294 7.53 6.69 8.52
N TRP A 295 6.36 6.76 7.89
CA TRP A 295 5.77 5.65 7.14
C TRP A 295 6.13 5.65 5.67
N LEU A 296 6.22 6.83 5.04
CA LEU A 296 6.41 6.99 3.61
C LEU A 296 7.79 7.57 3.24
N GLY A 297 8.58 7.98 4.24
CA GLY A 297 9.88 8.62 4.04
C GLY A 297 9.79 10.07 3.54
N GLN A 298 8.57 10.61 3.34
CA GLN A 298 8.34 11.91 2.71
C GLN A 298 6.98 12.51 3.09
N THR A 299 6.75 13.78 2.78
CA THR A 299 5.50 14.50 3.05
C THR A 299 4.68 14.84 1.79
N LEU A 300 5.32 14.93 0.61
CA LEU A 300 4.70 15.46 -0.62
C LEU A 300 3.54 14.62 -1.19
N THR A 301 3.41 13.35 -0.81
CA THR A 301 2.25 12.53 -1.22
C THR A 301 1.00 12.84 -0.39
N THR A 302 1.16 13.53 0.73
CA THR A 302 0.08 13.87 1.65
C THR A 302 -0.23 15.37 1.68
N ASP A 303 0.75 16.21 1.33
CA ASP A 303 0.60 17.65 1.29
C ASP A 303 1.49 18.25 0.19
N VAL A 304 0.85 18.68 -0.90
CA VAL A 304 1.50 19.42 -1.98
C VAL A 304 1.44 20.90 -1.62
N GLY A 305 2.30 21.34 -0.72
CA GLY A 305 2.52 22.77 -0.48
C GLY A 305 2.90 23.46 -1.80
N GLY A 306 2.18 24.48 -2.20
CA GLY A 306 2.04 25.15 -3.49
C GLY A 306 3.28 25.46 -4.38
N THR A 307 4.42 24.81 -4.18
CA THR A 307 5.66 24.98 -4.96
C THR A 307 6.44 23.67 -5.13
N GLY A 308 5.74 22.54 -5.39
CA GLY A 308 6.41 21.28 -5.70
C GLY A 308 7.15 21.34 -7.04
N SER A 309 8.49 21.45 -7.01
CA SER A 309 9.32 21.26 -8.19
C SER A 309 9.27 19.78 -8.61
N TYR A 310 9.19 19.49 -9.91
CA TYR A 310 9.30 18.13 -10.49
C TYR A 310 10.53 17.37 -9.96
N ALA A 311 11.66 18.05 -9.79
CA ALA A 311 12.87 17.48 -9.21
C ALA A 311 12.67 17.01 -7.76
N ALA A 312 11.93 17.77 -6.94
CA ALA A 312 11.61 17.35 -5.58
C ALA A 312 10.69 16.11 -5.57
N ALA A 313 9.67 16.09 -6.45
CA ALA A 313 8.77 14.93 -6.58
C ALA A 313 9.53 13.66 -6.97
N LYS A 314 10.51 13.73 -7.87
CA LYS A 314 11.36 12.60 -8.29
C LYS A 314 12.24 12.09 -7.15
N VAL A 315 12.83 12.98 -6.34
CA VAL A 315 13.62 12.58 -5.16
C VAL A 315 12.74 11.86 -4.14
N HIS A 316 11.52 12.34 -3.92
CA HIS A 316 10.58 11.72 -2.99
C HIS A 316 10.09 10.35 -3.47
N ASP A 317 9.90 10.18 -4.79
CA ASP A 317 9.53 8.89 -5.37
C ASP A 317 10.66 7.87 -5.23
N ASN A 318 11.92 8.28 -5.37
CA ASN A 318 13.07 7.41 -5.12
C ASN A 318 13.11 6.91 -3.67
N VAL A 319 12.89 7.78 -2.67
CA VAL A 319 12.86 7.37 -1.25
C VAL A 319 11.73 6.36 -0.98
N ARG A 320 10.56 6.57 -1.61
CA ARG A 320 9.45 5.63 -1.53
C ARG A 320 9.82 4.29 -2.20
N GLY A 321 10.54 4.35 -3.32
CA GLY A 321 11.07 3.17 -4.02
C GLY A 321 12.00 2.34 -3.15
N ASP A 322 12.91 2.97 -2.41
CA ASP A 322 13.83 2.29 -1.49
C ASP A 322 13.08 1.58 -0.34
N LEU A 323 12.05 2.22 0.22
CA LEU A 323 11.21 1.59 1.25
C LEU A 323 10.45 0.40 0.70
N LEU A 324 9.86 0.53 -0.50
CA LEU A 324 9.17 -0.55 -1.17
C LEU A 324 10.11 -1.72 -1.46
N ALA A 325 11.30 -1.47 -2.02
CA ALA A 325 12.29 -2.50 -2.30
C ALA A 325 12.68 -3.28 -1.04
N SER A 326 12.86 -2.58 0.09
CA SER A 326 13.14 -3.20 1.39
C SER A 326 11.99 -4.11 1.86
N ASP A 327 10.75 -3.64 1.75
CA ASP A 327 9.57 -4.41 2.14
C ASP A 327 9.40 -5.66 1.27
N LEU A 328 9.59 -5.53 -0.06
CA LEU A 328 9.54 -6.65 -1.02
C LEU A 328 10.63 -7.69 -0.75
N GLN A 329 11.86 -7.25 -0.47
CA GLN A 329 12.95 -8.16 -0.16
C GLN A 329 12.70 -8.95 1.13
N ALA A 330 12.14 -8.30 2.15
CA ALA A 330 11.79 -8.95 3.41
C ALA A 330 10.67 -9.99 3.21
N GLU A 331 9.61 -9.66 2.46
CA GLU A 331 8.51 -10.56 2.10
C GLU A 331 9.05 -11.77 1.32
N ALA A 332 9.80 -11.54 0.26
CA ALA A 332 10.37 -12.59 -0.58
C ALA A 332 11.27 -13.55 0.21
N SER A 333 12.13 -13.00 1.07
CA SER A 333 13.02 -13.81 1.93
C SER A 333 12.24 -14.66 2.92
N CYS A 334 11.16 -14.13 3.50
CA CYS A 334 10.32 -14.86 4.44
C CYS A 334 9.57 -16.02 3.72
N ILE A 335 8.91 -15.74 2.60
CA ILE A 335 8.17 -16.73 1.82
C ILE A 335 9.11 -17.82 1.32
N ARG A 336 10.29 -17.44 0.79
CA ARG A 336 11.28 -18.43 0.32
C ARG A 336 11.70 -19.40 1.40
N ARG A 337 12.05 -18.88 2.60
CA ARG A 337 12.60 -19.70 3.70
C ARG A 337 11.57 -20.54 4.41
N GLN A 338 10.36 -20.00 4.63
CA GLN A 338 9.38 -20.65 5.52
C GLN A 338 8.28 -21.38 4.75
N LEU A 339 8.04 -21.04 3.49
CA LEU A 339 7.02 -21.66 2.66
C LEU A 339 7.63 -22.49 1.54
N LEU A 340 8.33 -21.84 0.58
CA LEU A 340 8.81 -22.52 -0.64
C LEU A 340 9.84 -23.62 -0.30
N ALA A 341 10.77 -23.36 0.62
CA ALA A 341 11.72 -24.38 1.05
C ALA A 341 11.01 -25.63 1.61
N GLN A 342 9.94 -25.43 2.38
CA GLN A 342 9.17 -26.54 2.95
C GLN A 342 8.36 -27.28 1.89
N MET A 343 7.77 -26.57 0.91
CA MET A 343 7.06 -27.15 -0.22
C MET A 343 8.00 -28.07 -1.02
N VAL A 344 9.19 -27.57 -1.32
CA VAL A 344 10.21 -28.29 -2.10
C VAL A 344 10.71 -29.51 -1.34
N GLU A 345 11.02 -29.38 -0.04
CA GLU A 345 11.49 -30.49 0.79
C GLU A 345 10.47 -31.64 0.87
N LEU A 346 9.19 -31.30 1.04
CA LEU A 346 8.11 -32.29 1.11
C LEU A 346 7.81 -32.93 -0.23
N LYS A 347 7.90 -32.21 -1.36
CA LYS A 347 7.63 -32.74 -2.69
C LYS A 347 8.77 -33.58 -3.25
N TYR A 348 10.02 -33.17 -2.97
CA TYR A 348 11.22 -33.79 -3.53
C TYR A 348 12.18 -34.29 -2.43
N PRO A 349 11.74 -35.18 -1.54
CA PRO A 349 12.52 -35.58 -0.38
C PRO A 349 13.86 -36.20 -0.81
N GLY A 350 14.95 -35.71 -0.23
CA GLY A 350 16.30 -36.22 -0.46
C GLY A 350 16.92 -35.88 -1.80
N ARG A 351 16.31 -35.02 -2.65
CA ARG A 351 16.84 -34.65 -3.95
C ARG A 351 17.70 -33.39 -4.00
N ASN A 352 17.91 -32.70 -2.91
CA ASN A 352 18.59 -31.39 -2.90
C ASN A 352 18.03 -30.43 -3.97
N ALA A 353 16.71 -30.40 -4.11
CA ALA A 353 16.05 -29.61 -5.14
C ALA A 353 16.30 -28.10 -4.89
N PRO A 354 16.54 -27.31 -5.95
CA PRO A 354 16.76 -25.87 -5.83
C PRO A 354 15.47 -25.19 -5.34
N VAL A 355 15.62 -24.32 -4.31
CA VAL A 355 14.46 -23.58 -3.75
C VAL A 355 14.20 -22.34 -4.58
N PRO A 356 13.03 -22.21 -5.22
CA PRO A 356 12.69 -21.08 -6.06
C PRO A 356 12.57 -19.77 -5.25
N VAL A 357 12.46 -18.66 -5.96
CA VAL A 357 12.36 -17.32 -5.38
C VAL A 357 10.98 -16.75 -5.64
N PHE A 358 10.34 -16.23 -4.60
CA PHE A 358 9.15 -15.40 -4.73
C PHE A 358 9.56 -13.98 -5.14
N LYS A 359 8.92 -13.42 -6.13
CA LYS A 359 9.12 -12.03 -6.54
C LYS A 359 7.79 -11.31 -6.73
N ARG A 360 7.80 -10.01 -6.47
CA ARG A 360 6.77 -9.08 -6.91
C ARG A 360 7.20 -8.46 -8.23
N ILE A 361 6.29 -8.44 -9.18
CA ILE A 361 6.53 -7.83 -10.49
C ILE A 361 6.41 -6.32 -10.30
N THR A 362 7.56 -5.67 -10.22
CA THR A 362 7.62 -4.22 -10.23
C THR A 362 7.52 -3.74 -11.67
N TYR A 363 6.37 -3.22 -12.05
CA TYR A 363 6.31 -2.44 -13.27
C TYR A 363 7.14 -1.19 -13.00
N VAL A 364 8.36 -1.18 -13.48
CA VAL A 364 9.11 0.06 -13.64
C VAL A 364 8.28 0.87 -14.62
N GLY A 365 7.48 1.80 -14.09
CA GLY A 365 6.73 2.72 -14.94
C GLY A 365 7.74 3.27 -15.92
N ARG A 366 7.51 3.09 -17.23
CA ARG A 366 8.42 3.59 -18.26
C ARG A 366 8.59 5.07 -17.98
N ASP A 367 9.73 5.43 -17.39
CA ASP A 367 10.12 6.82 -17.22
C ASP A 367 10.46 7.32 -18.64
N VAL A 368 9.45 7.91 -19.28
CA VAL A 368 9.53 8.42 -20.65
C VAL A 368 10.74 9.35 -20.84
N GLU A 369 11.15 10.01 -19.78
CA GLU A 369 12.32 10.88 -19.77
C GLU A 369 13.62 10.10 -19.70
N SER A 370 13.67 9.02 -18.92
CA SER A 370 14.80 8.08 -18.88
C SER A 370 14.94 7.30 -20.18
N GLU A 371 13.83 6.88 -20.80
CA GLU A 371 13.82 6.27 -22.14
C GLU A 371 14.29 7.25 -23.19
N ARG A 372 13.85 8.50 -23.15
CA ARG A 372 14.34 9.58 -24.03
C ARG A 372 15.84 9.80 -23.87
N LEU A 373 16.31 9.88 -22.62
CA LEU A 373 17.73 10.06 -22.33
C LEU A 373 18.55 8.88 -22.85
N THR A 374 18.04 7.66 -22.70
CA THR A 374 18.68 6.43 -23.22
C THR A 374 18.71 6.44 -24.74
N LEU A 375 17.62 6.81 -25.40
CA LEU A 375 17.55 6.97 -26.86
C LEU A 375 18.49 8.05 -27.38
N ASP A 376 18.58 9.20 -26.68
CA ASP A 376 19.47 10.27 -27.04
C ASP A 376 20.94 9.88 -26.83
N GLN A 377 21.26 9.13 -25.79
CA GLN A 377 22.60 8.54 -25.57
C GLN A 377 22.96 7.53 -26.66
N LEU A 378 22.04 6.66 -27.07
CA LEU A 378 22.26 5.70 -28.15
C LEU A 378 22.41 6.41 -29.52
N ARG A 379 21.65 7.46 -29.77
CA ARG A 379 21.79 8.32 -30.98
C ARG A 379 23.15 9.01 -30.98
N PHE A 380 23.53 9.64 -29.88
CA PHE A 380 24.83 10.31 -29.76
C PHE A 380 26.01 9.32 -29.94
N ALA A 381 25.93 8.14 -29.35
CA ALA A 381 26.94 7.10 -29.52
C ALA A 381 27.07 6.65 -30.97
N ARG A 382 25.94 6.48 -31.67
CA ARG A 382 25.91 6.14 -33.12
C ARG A 382 26.47 7.26 -33.99
N GLU A 383 26.10 8.50 -33.71
CA GLU A 383 26.60 9.70 -34.42
C GLU A 383 28.09 9.92 -34.19
N SER A 384 28.58 9.55 -32.99
CA SER A 384 30.02 9.60 -32.66
C SER A 384 30.83 8.42 -33.25
N GLY A 385 30.20 7.51 -34.00
CA GLY A 385 30.88 6.39 -34.63
C GLY A 385 31.21 5.22 -33.71
N LEU A 386 30.65 5.21 -32.51
CA LEU A 386 30.79 4.07 -31.58
C LEU A 386 29.97 2.90 -32.07
N ARG A 387 30.56 1.71 -32.09
CA ARG A 387 29.85 0.47 -32.36
C ARG A 387 29.12 0.05 -31.10
N ILE A 388 27.81 0.00 -31.15
CA ILE A 388 26.95 -0.48 -30.08
C ILE A 388 26.53 -1.90 -30.47
N ASP A 389 26.66 -2.84 -29.56
CA ASP A 389 26.20 -4.21 -29.74
C ASP A 389 24.66 -4.21 -29.80
N GLU A 390 24.09 -4.89 -30.78
CA GLU A 390 22.63 -4.98 -30.95
C GLU A 390 21.94 -5.59 -29.71
N GLU A 391 22.58 -6.55 -29.05
CA GLU A 391 22.07 -7.14 -27.79
C GLU A 391 21.85 -6.08 -26.69
N VAL A 392 22.76 -5.13 -26.56
CA VAL A 392 22.65 -4.03 -25.59
C VAL A 392 21.47 -3.11 -25.92
N ILE A 393 21.16 -2.94 -27.21
CA ILE A 393 20.02 -2.14 -27.65
C ILE A 393 18.71 -2.84 -27.32
N TYR A 394 18.60 -4.14 -27.61
CA TYR A 394 17.42 -4.96 -27.27
C TYR A 394 17.17 -4.98 -25.77
N GLU A 395 18.21 -5.16 -24.96
CA GLU A 395 18.13 -5.19 -23.50
C GLU A 395 17.73 -3.85 -22.90
N LYS A 396 18.34 -2.74 -23.34
CA LYS A 396 18.07 -1.41 -22.80
C LYS A 396 16.73 -0.83 -23.22
N LEU A 397 16.21 -1.21 -24.37
CA LEU A 397 14.93 -0.74 -24.89
C LEU A 397 13.78 -1.73 -24.66
N ASP A 398 14.06 -2.83 -23.97
CA ASP A 398 13.08 -3.91 -23.71
C ASP A 398 12.32 -4.32 -24.99
N LEU A 399 13.09 -4.52 -26.08
CA LEU A 399 12.53 -4.92 -27.35
C LEU A 399 12.55 -6.45 -27.46
N PRO A 400 11.50 -7.06 -28.03
CA PRO A 400 11.50 -8.49 -28.28
C PRO A 400 12.62 -8.87 -29.25
N ARG A 401 13.43 -9.86 -28.88
CA ARG A 401 14.48 -10.39 -29.75
C ARG A 401 13.82 -11.07 -30.96
N PRO A 402 14.31 -10.83 -32.18
CA PRO A 402 13.85 -11.62 -33.34
C PRO A 402 14.18 -13.09 -33.09
N GLU A 403 13.19 -13.99 -33.21
CA GLU A 403 13.44 -15.41 -33.20
C GLU A 403 14.41 -15.73 -34.35
N THR A 404 15.62 -16.18 -34.02
CA THR A 404 16.58 -16.71 -34.99
C THR A 404 16.01 -18.04 -35.52
N ALA A 405 15.24 -17.96 -36.58
CA ALA A 405 15.00 -19.14 -37.39
C ALA A 405 16.34 -19.53 -38.01
N VAL A 406 16.97 -20.57 -37.45
CA VAL A 406 18.11 -21.23 -38.08
C VAL A 406 17.60 -21.89 -39.37
N VAL A 407 17.71 -21.19 -40.48
CA VAL A 407 17.61 -21.76 -41.80
C VAL A 407 19.03 -21.77 -42.33
N GLU A 408 19.65 -22.94 -42.24
CA GLU A 408 20.81 -23.27 -43.07
C GLU A 408 20.38 -23.26 -44.54
N THR A 409 20.56 -22.13 -45.23
CA THR A 409 20.69 -22.09 -46.70
C THR A 409 21.59 -20.94 -47.07
N GLU A 410 22.65 -21.30 -47.79
CA GLU A 410 23.54 -20.40 -48.51
C GLU A 410 22.72 -19.43 -49.37
N ASP A 411 22.57 -18.19 -48.94
CA ASP A 411 22.53 -16.94 -49.71
C ASP A 411 22.05 -15.83 -48.81
N ASP A 412 22.85 -14.75 -48.73
CA ASP A 412 22.62 -13.54 -47.96
C ASP A 412 21.32 -12.81 -48.39
N ALA A 413 20.17 -13.18 -47.82
CA ALA A 413 18.96 -12.41 -47.91
C ALA A 413 18.17 -12.51 -46.60
N VAL A 414 18.30 -11.47 -45.76
CA VAL A 414 17.47 -11.30 -44.57
C VAL A 414 16.00 -11.22 -44.98
N THR A 415 15.26 -12.31 -44.83
CA THR A 415 13.81 -12.37 -45.08
C THR A 415 13.07 -11.76 -43.86
N VAL A 416 12.98 -10.46 -43.82
CA VAL A 416 12.06 -9.77 -42.86
C VAL A 416 10.64 -10.11 -43.32
N THR A 417 9.84 -10.65 -42.44
CA THR A 417 8.46 -11.03 -42.77
C THR A 417 7.59 -9.80 -43.06
N PHE A 418 6.58 -9.94 -43.92
CA PHE A 418 5.64 -8.88 -44.31
C PHE A 418 4.97 -8.24 -43.09
N ASN A 419 4.67 -9.02 -42.07
CA ASN A 419 4.04 -8.54 -40.81
C ASN A 419 4.97 -7.64 -39.99
N GLU A 420 6.26 -7.94 -39.94
CA GLU A 420 7.25 -7.13 -39.21
C GLU A 420 7.45 -5.75 -39.87
N LEU A 421 7.50 -5.74 -41.22
CA LEU A 421 7.57 -4.47 -41.96
C LEU A 421 6.33 -3.62 -41.79
N THR A 422 5.13 -4.21 -41.74
CA THR A 422 3.87 -3.51 -41.50
C THR A 422 3.85 -2.89 -40.10
N LEU A 423 4.26 -3.63 -39.09
CA LEU A 423 4.36 -3.14 -37.71
C LEU A 423 5.41 -2.05 -37.55
N ALA A 424 6.53 -2.14 -38.27
CA ALA A 424 7.56 -1.11 -38.29
C ALA A 424 7.06 0.18 -38.95
N ILE A 425 6.24 0.09 -40.00
CA ILE A 425 5.60 1.27 -40.62
C ILE A 425 4.63 1.95 -39.65
N GLU A 426 3.77 1.20 -38.96
CA GLU A 426 2.85 1.76 -37.97
C GLU A 426 3.60 2.54 -36.89
N ARG A 427 4.70 1.98 -36.38
CA ARG A 427 5.57 2.64 -35.39
C ARG A 427 6.25 3.90 -35.97
N ALA A 428 6.76 3.85 -37.17
CA ALA A 428 7.39 4.99 -37.83
C ALA A 428 6.39 6.12 -38.10
N VAL A 429 5.13 5.81 -38.41
CA VAL A 429 4.04 6.77 -38.55
C VAL A 429 3.74 7.44 -37.21
N VAL A 430 3.74 6.68 -36.10
CA VAL A 430 3.55 7.25 -34.74
C VAL A 430 4.68 8.19 -34.38
N LEU A 431 5.91 7.89 -34.79
CA LEU A 431 7.09 8.74 -34.55
C LEU A 431 7.20 9.93 -35.51
N GLN A 432 6.26 10.07 -36.47
CA GLN A 432 6.26 11.09 -37.51
C GLN A 432 7.55 11.10 -38.39
N ASP A 433 8.19 9.95 -38.52
CA ASP A 433 9.39 9.81 -39.35
C ASP A 433 9.02 9.42 -40.79
N LEU A 434 8.81 10.42 -41.61
CA LEU A 434 8.43 10.26 -43.03
C LEU A 434 9.50 9.53 -43.85
N VAL A 435 10.78 9.72 -43.49
CA VAL A 435 11.91 9.11 -44.22
C VAL A 435 11.91 7.59 -43.96
N LEU A 436 11.76 7.21 -42.70
CA LEU A 436 11.71 5.78 -42.31
C LEU A 436 10.46 5.11 -42.88
N VAL A 437 9.30 5.75 -42.82
CA VAL A 437 8.05 5.22 -43.42
C VAL A 437 8.22 4.95 -44.90
N ASN A 438 8.82 5.90 -45.66
CA ASN A 438 9.04 5.72 -47.08
C ASN A 438 10.05 4.62 -47.38
N ALA A 439 11.13 4.49 -46.60
CA ALA A 439 12.12 3.43 -46.77
C ALA A 439 11.49 2.03 -46.54
N LEU A 440 10.71 1.84 -45.47
CA LEU A 440 10.02 0.60 -45.15
C LEU A 440 8.95 0.23 -46.21
N ARG A 441 8.23 1.21 -46.74
CA ARG A 441 7.26 0.98 -47.84
C ARG A 441 7.94 0.55 -49.14
N GLN A 442 9.10 1.13 -49.47
CA GLN A 442 9.88 0.69 -50.61
C GLN A 442 10.36 -0.76 -50.47
N GLN A 443 10.67 -1.18 -49.26
CA GLN A 443 11.07 -2.54 -48.96
C GLN A 443 9.90 -3.53 -49.15
N ILE A 444 8.69 -3.15 -48.65
CA ILE A 444 7.46 -3.94 -48.91
C ILE A 444 7.17 -4.01 -50.43
N GLY A 445 7.30 -2.86 -51.15
CA GLY A 445 7.09 -2.83 -52.57
C GLY A 445 8.02 -3.80 -53.33
N LYS A 446 9.29 -3.90 -52.94
CA LYS A 446 10.23 -4.87 -53.50
C LYS A 446 9.81 -6.34 -53.22
N MET A 447 9.31 -6.63 -52.00
CA MET A 447 8.85 -7.97 -51.64
C MET A 447 7.58 -8.39 -52.43
N LEU A 448 6.67 -7.41 -52.66
CA LEU A 448 5.42 -7.67 -53.37
C LEU A 448 5.56 -7.53 -54.91
N GLY A 449 6.72 -7.11 -55.41
CA GLY A 449 6.94 -6.83 -56.83
C GLY A 449 6.14 -5.63 -57.36
N VAL A 450 5.67 -4.74 -56.51
CA VAL A 450 4.85 -3.58 -56.85
C VAL A 450 5.58 -2.30 -56.48
N PRO A 451 5.77 -1.34 -57.42
CA PRO A 451 6.39 -0.07 -57.09
C PRO A 451 5.47 0.78 -56.18
N MET A 452 5.97 1.15 -55.01
CA MET A 452 5.27 2.03 -54.09
C MET A 452 5.78 3.44 -54.17
N PRO A 453 4.94 4.44 -54.54
CA PRO A 453 5.36 5.86 -54.56
C PRO A 453 5.64 6.35 -53.14
N ASN A 454 6.60 7.25 -53.00
CA ASN A 454 6.91 7.90 -51.74
C ASN A 454 5.73 8.80 -51.29
N LEU A 455 5.43 8.77 -50.00
CA LEU A 455 4.49 9.71 -49.42
C LEU A 455 5.14 11.07 -49.27
N ALA A 456 4.40 12.13 -49.64
CA ALA A 456 4.83 13.51 -49.47
C ALA A 456 4.57 14.00 -48.02
N GLU A 457 3.53 13.44 -47.36
CA GLU A 457 3.15 13.78 -45.98
C GLU A 457 2.64 12.53 -45.27
N LEU A 458 2.81 12.46 -43.96
CA LEU A 458 2.23 11.39 -43.14
C LEU A 458 0.71 11.58 -42.97
N PRO A 459 -0.08 10.52 -42.93
CA PRO A 459 -1.51 10.62 -42.65
C PRO A 459 -1.73 11.27 -41.29
N LYS A 460 -2.53 12.33 -41.26
CA LYS A 460 -2.92 12.97 -39.99
C LYS A 460 -3.79 11.98 -39.22
N LYS A 461 -3.41 11.72 -37.96
CA LYS A 461 -4.23 10.92 -37.03
C LYS A 461 -5.54 11.68 -36.79
N GLU A 462 -6.68 11.17 -37.29
CA GLU A 462 -7.96 11.59 -36.74
C GLU A 462 -8.00 11.14 -35.28
N VAL A 463 -7.96 12.11 -34.38
CA VAL A 463 -8.17 11.87 -32.94
C VAL A 463 -9.65 11.51 -32.81
N VAL A 464 -9.98 10.25 -32.85
CA VAL A 464 -11.30 9.75 -32.42
C VAL A 464 -11.34 9.94 -30.90
N ASN A 465 -11.96 11.03 -30.48
CA ASN A 465 -12.27 11.31 -29.09
C ASN A 465 -13.30 10.27 -28.62
N LEU A 466 -12.86 9.19 -28.00
CA LEU A 466 -13.69 8.12 -27.47
C LEU A 466 -14.32 8.46 -26.10
N ASP A 467 -14.03 9.64 -25.53
CA ASP A 467 -14.49 10.04 -24.20
C ASP A 467 -15.22 11.40 -24.22
N ALA A 468 -16.37 11.44 -24.87
CA ALA A 468 -17.39 12.42 -24.52
C ALA A 468 -18.72 11.69 -24.31
N PRO A 469 -19.28 11.64 -23.07
CA PRO A 469 -20.63 11.18 -22.89
C PRO A 469 -21.56 12.11 -23.67
N LYS A 470 -22.37 11.53 -24.56
CA LYS A 470 -23.45 12.23 -25.26
C LYS A 470 -24.44 12.73 -24.20
N GLU A 471 -24.42 14.01 -23.92
CA GLU A 471 -25.53 14.66 -23.22
C GLU A 471 -26.80 14.47 -24.07
N PRO A 472 -27.92 14.03 -23.46
CA PRO A 472 -29.20 13.95 -24.16
C PRO A 472 -29.65 15.38 -24.49
N GLY A 473 -29.85 15.65 -25.76
CA GLY A 473 -30.23 16.94 -26.29
C GLY A 473 -31.48 17.51 -25.62
N LEU A 474 -31.27 18.56 -24.84
CA LEU A 474 -32.33 19.47 -24.42
C LEU A 474 -32.65 20.38 -25.58
N THR A 475 -33.79 20.15 -26.18
CA THR A 475 -34.37 21.00 -27.22
C THR A 475 -34.61 22.41 -26.66
N LYS A 476 -34.14 23.40 -27.37
CA LYS A 476 -34.22 24.86 -27.05
C LYS A 476 -35.66 25.43 -26.94
N GLU A 477 -36.66 24.63 -26.74
CA GLU A 477 -38.05 25.06 -26.58
C GLU A 477 -38.57 25.14 -25.13
N LYS A 478 -37.81 24.70 -24.14
CA LYS A 478 -38.21 24.78 -22.73
C LYS A 478 -37.64 25.96 -21.94
N GLU A 479 -36.61 26.64 -22.42
CA GLU A 479 -36.02 27.79 -21.74
C GLU A 479 -36.81 29.10 -21.87
N LYS A 480 -37.87 29.14 -22.68
CA LYS A 480 -38.73 30.32 -22.81
C LYS A 480 -39.98 30.31 -21.95
N LYS A 481 -40.25 29.29 -21.16
CA LYS A 481 -41.45 29.18 -20.34
C LYS A 481 -41.22 29.35 -18.83
N GLU A 482 -39.97 29.28 -18.35
CA GLU A 482 -39.68 29.45 -16.91
C GLU A 482 -39.21 30.87 -16.52
N LEU A 483 -39.23 31.82 -17.44
CA LEU A 483 -38.95 33.25 -17.18
C LEU A 483 -40.20 34.13 -17.14
N LYS A 484 -41.37 33.51 -16.95
CA LYS A 484 -42.66 34.27 -16.87
C LYS A 484 -43.66 33.63 -15.88
N GLU A 485 -43.19 33.11 -14.74
CA GLU A 485 -44.04 32.95 -13.55
C GLU A 485 -43.26 33.43 -12.32
#